data_72577a56491aa101b5a189714c7ab095
#
_entry.id   72577a56491aa101b5a189714c7ab095
#
_cell.length_a   1.000
_cell.length_b   1.000
_cell.length_c   1.000
_cell.angle_alpha   90.00
_cell.angle_beta   90.00
_cell.angle_gamma   90.00
#
_symmetry.space_group_name_H-M   'P 1'
#
loop_
_entity.id
_entity.type
_entity.pdbx_description
1 polymer ?
#
loop_
_entity_poly.entity_id
_entity_poly.type
_entity_poly.pdbx_seq_one_letter_code
_entity_poly.pdbx_strand_id
1 'polypeptide(L)'
;PQCGQALGLDQNILRCPNRHTFDIAKQGYVNLAPQVKQSANYHKSSFENRQAFLEAGYYNHLYEALEGKIAELGLRSVLDIGCGEGFYSRKLSEKMDLDILAFDISKDSILLAVRTDSTKSVNGLSVT
;
A
#
# COMPACT_ATOMS: atom_id res chain seq x y z
N PRO A 1 -8.52 -1.09 13.94
CA PRO A 1 -7.28 -0.96 14.76
C PRO A 1 -7.56 -0.47 16.19
N GLN A 2 -8.64 0.26 16.43
CA GLN A 2 -8.91 0.85 17.75
C GLN A 2 -9.47 -0.15 18.79
N CYS A 3 -10.22 -1.14 18.37
CA CYS A 3 -10.90 -2.08 19.28
C CYS A 3 -10.77 -3.55 18.92
N GLY A 4 -9.93 -3.90 17.95
CA GLY A 4 -9.72 -5.28 17.51
C GLY A 4 -10.90 -5.94 16.78
N GLN A 5 -12.01 -5.24 16.60
CA GLN A 5 -13.16 -5.76 15.85
C GLN A 5 -12.93 -5.63 14.34
N ALA A 6 -13.53 -6.56 13.58
CA ALA A 6 -13.48 -6.53 12.13
C ALA A 6 -14.09 -5.24 11.56
N LEU A 7 -13.51 -4.75 10.48
CA LEU A 7 -14.03 -3.62 9.71
C LEU A 7 -14.88 -4.15 8.55
N GLY A 8 -16.09 -3.66 8.41
CA GLY A 8 -16.95 -3.89 7.25
C GLY A 8 -16.99 -2.66 6.37
N LEU A 9 -17.14 -2.87 5.07
CA LEU A 9 -17.35 -1.80 4.10
C LEU A 9 -18.82 -1.34 4.14
N ASP A 10 -19.02 -0.05 4.36
CA ASP A 10 -20.33 0.60 4.35
C ASP A 10 -20.24 1.83 3.43
N GLN A 11 -20.66 1.69 2.17
CA GLN A 11 -20.49 2.68 1.11
C GLN A 11 -19.01 3.06 0.90
N ASN A 12 -18.59 4.22 1.36
CA ASN A 12 -17.22 4.74 1.24
C ASN A 12 -16.51 4.87 2.60
N ILE A 13 -16.91 4.06 3.58
CA ILE A 13 -16.41 4.08 4.95
C ILE A 13 -16.13 2.65 5.40
N LEU A 14 -15.03 2.43 6.08
CA LEU A 14 -14.81 1.21 6.86
C LEU A 14 -15.37 1.45 8.26
N ARG A 15 -16.23 0.55 8.72
CA ARG A 15 -16.90 0.64 10.03
C ARG A 15 -16.78 -0.68 10.79
N CYS A 16 -16.56 -0.60 12.11
CA CYS A 16 -16.67 -1.75 13.00
C CYS A 16 -18.00 -1.76 13.80
N PRO A 17 -18.38 -2.89 14.44
CA PRO A 17 -19.57 -2.97 15.29
C PRO A 17 -19.58 -1.94 16.42
N ASN A 18 -18.41 -1.53 16.93
CA ASN A 18 -18.29 -0.50 17.96
C ASN A 18 -18.34 0.93 17.41
N ARG A 19 -18.79 1.12 16.17
CA ARG A 19 -19.01 2.41 15.49
C ARG A 19 -17.73 3.22 15.22
N HIS A 20 -16.53 2.64 15.32
CA HIS A 20 -15.34 3.30 14.80
C HIS A 20 -15.41 3.32 13.27
N THR A 21 -15.12 4.47 12.68
CA THR A 21 -15.20 4.69 11.23
C THR A 21 -13.88 5.22 10.69
N PHE A 22 -13.57 4.80 9.46
CA PHE A 22 -12.41 5.27 8.70
C PHE A 22 -12.86 5.54 7.27
N ASP A 23 -12.72 6.78 6.82
CA ASP A 23 -13.13 7.19 5.49
C ASP A 23 -12.17 6.63 4.45
N ILE A 24 -12.73 6.16 3.32
CA ILE A 24 -11.97 5.83 2.14
C ILE A 24 -11.76 7.13 1.36
N ALA A 25 -10.51 7.56 1.21
CA ALA A 25 -10.19 8.76 0.46
C ALA A 25 -10.58 8.62 -1.01
N LYS A 26 -10.85 9.74 -1.68
CA LYS A 26 -11.18 9.75 -3.13
C LYS A 26 -10.12 9.04 -3.98
N GLN A 27 -8.87 9.04 -3.53
CA GLN A 27 -7.74 8.37 -4.18
C GLN A 27 -7.71 6.85 -3.95
N GLY A 28 -8.58 6.29 -3.08
CA GLY A 28 -8.71 4.85 -2.84
C GLY A 28 -7.91 4.31 -1.65
N TYR A 29 -7.26 5.16 -0.85
CA TYR A 29 -6.59 4.72 0.38
C TYR A 29 -7.41 5.02 1.64
N VAL A 30 -7.08 4.33 2.73
CA VAL A 30 -7.67 4.54 4.06
C VAL A 30 -6.59 4.93 5.06
N ASN A 31 -6.81 6.00 5.83
CA ASN A 31 -5.95 6.35 6.94
C ASN A 31 -6.51 5.72 8.23
N LEU A 32 -5.83 4.69 8.73
CA LEU A 32 -6.26 3.96 9.95
C LEU A 32 -5.75 4.60 11.25
N ALA A 33 -4.85 5.58 11.18
CA ALA A 33 -4.28 6.26 12.34
C ALA A 33 -4.17 7.79 12.12
N PRO A 34 -5.31 8.49 11.95
CA PRO A 34 -5.33 9.92 11.61
C PRO A 34 -4.73 10.83 12.69
N GLN A 35 -4.54 10.31 13.91
CA GLN A 35 -3.99 11.04 15.05
C GLN A 35 -2.45 11.08 15.05
N VAL A 36 -1.78 10.24 14.26
CA VAL A 36 -0.32 10.10 14.28
C VAL A 36 0.32 11.21 13.46
N LYS A 37 1.26 11.92 14.09
CA LYS A 37 2.05 12.97 13.42
C LYS A 37 3.01 12.31 12.42
N GLN A 38 3.04 12.83 11.20
CA GLN A 38 3.98 12.39 10.17
C GLN A 38 5.42 12.77 10.57
N SER A 39 6.35 11.85 10.33
CA SER A 39 7.77 12.10 10.58
C SER A 39 8.34 13.11 9.57
N ALA A 40 9.11 14.09 10.06
CA ALA A 40 9.82 15.04 9.21
C ALA A 40 10.91 14.40 8.32
N ASN A 41 11.28 13.15 8.60
CA ASN A 41 12.34 12.45 7.86
C ASN A 41 11.84 11.76 6.56
N TYR A 42 10.53 11.70 6.36
CA TYR A 42 9.90 11.07 5.19
C TYR A 42 9.23 12.13 4.33
N HIS A 43 10.05 12.85 3.54
CA HIS A 43 9.53 13.87 2.62
C HIS A 43 9.13 13.25 1.27
N LYS A 44 8.16 13.86 0.63
CA LYS A 44 7.69 13.50 -0.71
C LYS A 44 8.84 13.31 -1.70
N SER A 45 9.82 14.22 -1.70
CA SER A 45 11.00 14.14 -2.59
C SER A 45 11.84 12.89 -2.37
N SER A 46 11.93 12.37 -1.15
CA SER A 46 12.65 11.12 -0.87
C SER A 46 11.99 9.93 -1.56
N PHE A 47 10.66 9.87 -1.55
CA PHE A 47 9.90 8.81 -2.23
C PHE A 47 9.97 8.96 -3.75
N GLU A 48 9.91 10.17 -4.28
CA GLU A 48 10.06 10.44 -5.72
C GLU A 48 11.45 10.02 -6.23
N ASN A 49 12.51 10.34 -5.47
CA ASN A 49 13.88 9.91 -5.80
C ASN A 49 14.03 8.39 -5.72
N ARG A 50 13.46 7.76 -4.68
CA ARG A 50 13.45 6.29 -4.56
C ARG A 50 12.70 5.65 -5.73
N GLN A 51 11.54 6.17 -6.10
CA GLN A 51 10.77 5.69 -7.23
C GLN A 51 11.61 5.74 -8.51
N ALA A 52 12.22 6.88 -8.82
CA ALA A 52 13.06 7.04 -10.01
C ALA A 52 14.22 6.03 -10.02
N PHE A 53 14.85 5.79 -8.87
CA PHE A 53 15.92 4.81 -8.72
C PHE A 53 15.43 3.36 -8.97
N LEU A 54 14.30 2.98 -8.41
CA LEU A 54 13.72 1.65 -8.58
C LEU A 54 13.24 1.43 -10.03
N GLU A 55 12.60 2.44 -10.64
CA GLU A 55 12.16 2.39 -12.04
C GLU A 55 13.34 2.32 -13.03
N ALA A 56 14.52 2.82 -12.65
CA ALA A 56 15.76 2.64 -13.41
C ALA A 56 16.30 1.20 -13.44
N GLY A 57 15.67 0.29 -12.67
CA GLY A 57 15.94 -1.15 -12.74
C GLY A 57 17.04 -1.67 -11.83
N TYR A 58 17.65 -0.85 -10.99
CA TYR A 58 18.74 -1.28 -10.10
C TYR A 58 18.36 -2.43 -9.16
N TYR A 59 17.09 -2.58 -8.85
CA TYR A 59 16.56 -3.62 -7.96
C TYR A 59 15.69 -4.66 -8.67
N ASN A 60 15.74 -4.76 -9.98
CA ASN A 60 14.95 -5.74 -10.74
C ASN A 60 15.22 -7.17 -10.30
N HIS A 61 16.46 -7.52 -9.96
CA HIS A 61 16.80 -8.85 -9.44
C HIS A 61 16.04 -9.23 -8.16
N LEU A 62 15.79 -8.26 -7.28
CA LEU A 62 14.98 -8.49 -6.06
C LEU A 62 13.52 -8.69 -6.43
N TYR A 63 12.98 -7.88 -7.33
CA TYR A 63 11.64 -8.01 -7.83
C TYR A 63 11.42 -9.39 -8.48
N GLU A 64 12.33 -9.83 -9.37
CA GLU A 64 12.29 -11.13 -10.03
C GLU A 64 12.35 -12.29 -9.04
N ALA A 65 13.16 -12.18 -7.99
CA ALA A 65 13.23 -13.18 -6.93
C ALA A 65 11.90 -13.28 -6.14
N LEU A 66 11.25 -12.15 -5.85
CA LEU A 66 9.93 -12.12 -5.21
C LEU A 66 8.86 -12.74 -6.12
N GLU A 67 8.81 -12.35 -7.38
CA GLU A 67 7.89 -12.89 -8.39
C GLU A 67 8.03 -14.42 -8.49
N GLY A 68 9.26 -14.90 -8.63
CA GLY A 68 9.56 -16.33 -8.68
C GLY A 68 9.13 -17.08 -7.42
N LYS A 69 9.35 -16.49 -6.24
CA LYS A 69 8.97 -17.12 -4.96
C LYS A 69 7.46 -17.17 -4.76
N ILE A 70 6.75 -16.12 -5.12
CA ILE A 70 5.28 -16.07 -5.08
C ILE A 70 4.68 -17.14 -6.01
N ALA A 71 5.22 -17.27 -7.22
CA ALA A 71 4.79 -18.28 -8.19
C ALA A 71 5.09 -19.71 -7.70
N GLU A 72 6.30 -19.97 -7.19
CA GLU A 72 6.72 -21.26 -6.63
C GLU A 72 5.78 -21.73 -5.51
N LEU A 73 5.39 -20.80 -4.62
CA LEU A 73 4.52 -21.10 -3.48
C LEU A 73 3.02 -21.09 -3.84
N GLY A 74 2.66 -20.71 -5.05
CA GLY A 74 1.26 -20.62 -5.50
C GLY A 74 0.43 -19.60 -4.73
N LEU A 75 1.06 -18.51 -4.24
CA LEU A 75 0.37 -17.51 -3.44
C LEU A 75 -0.64 -16.72 -4.28
N ARG A 76 -1.77 -16.36 -3.66
CA ARG A 76 -2.84 -15.55 -4.26
C ARG A 76 -3.04 -14.23 -3.55
N SER A 77 -2.43 -14.04 -2.38
CA SER A 77 -2.53 -12.81 -1.62
C SER A 77 -1.18 -12.42 -1.04
N VAL A 78 -0.92 -11.13 -0.98
CA VAL A 78 0.32 -10.54 -0.48
C VAL A 78 0.00 -9.39 0.47
N LEU A 79 0.71 -9.34 1.58
CA LEU A 79 0.71 -8.23 2.51
C LEU A 79 2.06 -7.50 2.40
N ASP A 80 2.04 -6.26 1.89
CA ASP A 80 3.24 -5.43 1.74
C ASP A 80 3.32 -4.41 2.89
N ILE A 81 4.23 -4.69 3.84
CA ILE A 81 4.42 -3.86 5.04
C ILE A 81 5.57 -2.89 4.82
N GLY A 82 5.26 -1.58 4.87
CA GLY A 82 6.24 -0.55 4.55
C GLY A 82 6.42 -0.41 3.04
N CYS A 83 5.31 -0.43 2.30
CA CYS A 83 5.29 -0.46 0.83
C CYS A 83 5.94 0.77 0.17
N GLY A 84 6.14 1.85 0.90
CA GLY A 84 6.66 3.10 0.36
C GLY A 84 5.76 3.65 -0.75
N GLU A 85 6.35 3.97 -1.89
CA GLU A 85 5.66 4.43 -3.10
C GLU A 85 5.01 3.29 -3.92
N GLY A 86 4.98 2.06 -3.38
CA GLY A 86 4.27 0.93 -3.95
C GLY A 86 4.93 0.26 -5.15
N PHE A 87 6.23 0.44 -5.37
CA PHE A 87 6.93 -0.11 -6.54
C PHE A 87 6.74 -1.62 -6.69
N TYR A 88 7.06 -2.39 -5.64
CA TYR A 88 6.96 -3.86 -5.70
C TYR A 88 5.52 -4.34 -5.83
N SER A 89 4.61 -3.79 -5.02
CA SER A 89 3.18 -4.13 -5.08
C SER A 89 2.60 -3.87 -6.47
N ARG A 90 2.88 -2.71 -7.07
CA ARG A 90 2.42 -2.37 -8.41
C ARG A 90 3.01 -3.29 -9.48
N LYS A 91 4.32 -3.53 -9.46
CA LYS A 91 4.98 -4.43 -10.41
C LYS A 91 4.47 -5.87 -10.33
N LEU A 92 4.21 -6.38 -9.13
CA LEU A 92 3.64 -7.70 -8.93
C LEU A 92 2.21 -7.78 -9.47
N SER A 93 1.37 -6.76 -9.19
CA SER A 93 -0.02 -6.72 -9.66
C SER A 93 -0.16 -6.58 -11.18
N GLU A 94 0.83 -5.99 -11.86
CA GLU A 94 0.86 -5.88 -13.32
C GLU A 94 1.07 -7.24 -14.02
N LYS A 95 1.74 -8.18 -13.36
CA LYS A 95 2.12 -9.47 -13.95
C LYS A 95 1.39 -10.68 -13.37
N MET A 96 0.91 -10.57 -12.16
CA MET A 96 0.32 -11.67 -11.41
C MET A 96 -1.07 -11.31 -10.93
N ASP A 97 -2.00 -12.27 -10.97
CA ASP A 97 -3.34 -12.13 -10.38
C ASP A 97 -3.25 -12.33 -8.87
N LEU A 98 -3.02 -11.23 -8.14
CA LEU A 98 -2.79 -11.21 -6.71
C LEU A 98 -3.70 -10.20 -6.02
N ASP A 99 -4.27 -10.61 -4.90
CA ASP A 99 -4.85 -9.68 -3.93
C ASP A 99 -3.72 -9.06 -3.09
N ILE A 100 -3.44 -7.79 -3.29
CA ILE A 100 -2.36 -7.11 -2.57
C ILE A 100 -2.95 -6.09 -1.59
N LEU A 101 -2.61 -6.26 -0.32
CA LEU A 101 -2.86 -5.28 0.72
C LEU A 101 -1.52 -4.62 1.09
N ALA A 102 -1.41 -3.32 0.81
CA ALA A 102 -0.19 -2.57 1.05
C ALA A 102 -0.42 -1.45 2.06
N PHE A 103 0.51 -1.24 2.97
CA PHE A 103 0.44 -0.11 3.90
C PHE A 103 1.82 0.46 4.24
N ASP A 104 1.83 1.73 4.57
CA ASP A 104 3.01 2.47 5.00
C ASP A 104 2.64 3.50 6.06
N ILE A 105 3.61 3.83 6.91
CA ILE A 105 3.45 4.87 7.94
C ILE A 105 3.41 6.28 7.34
N SER A 106 3.99 6.49 6.16
CA SER A 106 4.04 7.77 5.49
C SER A 106 2.83 7.99 4.59
N LYS A 107 2.06 9.02 4.90
CA LYS A 107 0.95 9.45 4.05
C LYS A 107 1.43 9.90 2.66
N ASP A 108 2.60 10.55 2.58
CA ASP A 108 3.15 11.02 1.30
C ASP A 108 3.52 9.87 0.38
N SER A 109 4.07 8.76 0.94
CA SER A 109 4.37 7.55 0.17
C SER A 109 3.09 6.91 -0.39
N ILE A 110 2.06 6.77 0.44
CA ILE A 110 0.76 6.22 0.01
C ILE A 110 0.10 7.09 -1.06
N LEU A 111 0.14 8.42 -0.90
CA LEU A 111 -0.37 9.33 -1.94
C LEU A 111 0.36 9.18 -3.27
N LEU A 112 1.66 8.93 -3.24
CA LEU A 112 2.45 8.66 -4.45
C LEU A 112 2.09 7.29 -5.03
N ALA A 113 2.00 6.25 -4.18
CA ALA A 113 1.64 4.90 -4.59
C ALA A 113 0.29 4.87 -5.33
N VAL A 114 -0.77 5.44 -4.74
CA VAL A 114 -2.12 5.44 -5.37
C VAL A 114 -2.23 6.30 -6.63
N ARG A 115 -1.34 7.28 -6.81
CA ARG A 115 -1.28 8.07 -8.06
C ARG A 115 -0.60 7.32 -9.19
N THR A 116 0.36 6.48 -8.87
CA THR A 116 1.13 5.70 -9.86
C THR A 116 0.50 4.35 -10.17
N ASP A 117 -0.38 3.84 -9.30
CA ASP A 117 -1.14 2.61 -9.57
C ASP A 117 -2.28 2.86 -10.57
N SER A 118 -1.97 2.68 -11.84
CA SER A 118 -2.94 2.81 -12.94
C SER A 118 -3.99 1.69 -12.96
N THR A 119 -3.69 0.54 -12.35
CA THR A 119 -4.54 -0.66 -12.35
C THR A 119 -5.59 -0.64 -11.26
N LYS A 120 -5.37 0.15 -10.20
CA LYS A 120 -6.16 0.15 -8.95
C LYS A 120 -6.28 -1.24 -8.32
N SER A 121 -5.34 -2.12 -8.62
CA SER A 121 -5.32 -3.51 -8.16
C SER A 121 -4.66 -3.66 -6.79
N VAL A 122 -4.00 -2.61 -6.30
CA VAL A 122 -3.42 -2.58 -4.96
C VAL A 122 -4.35 -1.85 -4.00
N ASN A 123 -4.82 -2.56 -2.98
CA ASN A 123 -5.60 -1.96 -1.90
C ASN A 123 -4.66 -1.27 -0.92
N GLY A 124 -4.46 0.04 -1.08
CA GLY A 124 -3.60 0.83 -0.22
C GLY A 124 -4.28 1.20 1.10
N LEU A 125 -3.77 0.69 2.21
CA LEU A 125 -4.12 1.18 3.55
C LEU A 125 -2.94 2.00 4.09
N SER A 126 -3.17 3.27 4.39
CA SER A 126 -2.23 4.05 5.18
C SER A 126 -2.44 3.71 6.65
N VAL A 127 -1.48 3.02 7.24
CA VAL A 127 -1.42 2.84 8.69
C VAL A 127 -0.27 3.72 9.18
N THR A 128 -0.62 4.79 9.83
CA THR A 128 0.33 5.62 10.57
C THR A 128 0.33 5.23 12.04
#